data_623c96526ffb8f7ec12040b5706cd0f9
#
_entry.id   623c96526ffb8f7ec12040b5706cd0f9
#
_cell.length_a   1.000
_cell.length_b   1.000
_cell.length_c   1.000
_cell.angle_alpha   90.00
_cell.angle_beta   90.00
_cell.angle_gamma   90.00
#
_symmetry.space_group_name_H-M   'P 1'
#
loop_
_entity.id
_entity.type
_entity.pdbx_description
1 polymer ?
#
loop_
_entity_poly.entity_id
_entity_poly.type
_entity_poly.pdbx_seq_one_letter_code
_entity_poly.pdbx_strand_id
1 'polypeptide(L)'
;MDISTEILSDITVYMKYAKYIPELNRRETWQELVTRNMDMHIKKYPQLENEIRENYKYVYKKQILPSMRSMQFAGKPIEISPNRIYNCAYAPVDDWRVFSEIMFLLLGGTGVGYSVQKHHTELLPEIHKPNKDRGRRYLIADSIEGWADAVKLLMKSYFFGGSHIEFDFSDIRPKGARLVTSGGKAPGPQPLKECLIKVEGILDSKTDGDKLRPIEVHDIVCHIADAVLAGGIRRAALICLFSASDDEMISCKSGSWWEKNPQRGRANNSANLLRHKITKEYFMDLWARIEASGAGEPGIYLSNDKDWGTNPCCEIALRPFQFCNLTEVNVSNLESQEDFESRVRAAAFIGTLQAGYSNFHYLRPIWQRTTEKDALIGVSMTGIGSGVVLGMNMKAAAKVVKEENERVSSIIGINKAARTTTVKPAGTTSLTLGTSSGIHAWHNDYYIRRIRVGKNESMYKHLVQNHPELIEDEYFRPHDTAVISIPQKSPEGSIMRTESPIQLLERVKKVHNEWVKFGHRTGSNTHNVSATISVRDHEWSAVGNWMWENKDYYNGLSVLPYAGHTYKQAPFEDCSKEDYEAMLATLKNVDLSKIVEVSDETDLSGELACAGGACEITTV
;
A
#
# COMPACT_ATOMS: atom_id res chain seq x y z
N MET A 1 3.17 -25.50 5.74
CA MET A 1 1.90 -25.16 5.06
C MET A 1 1.26 -26.43 4.51
N ASP A 2 -0.05 -26.53 4.53
CA ASP A 2 -0.76 -27.57 3.81
C ASP A 2 -0.74 -27.29 2.30
N ILE A 3 -1.15 -28.28 1.48
CA ILE A 3 -1.08 -28.18 0.02
C ILE A 3 -1.90 -26.99 -0.52
N SER A 4 -3.08 -26.74 0.00
CA SER A 4 -3.93 -25.65 -0.49
C SER A 4 -3.34 -24.26 -0.19
N THR A 5 -2.80 -24.08 1.00
CA THR A 5 -2.12 -22.84 1.41
C THR A 5 -0.85 -22.62 0.60
N GLU A 6 -0.09 -23.70 0.34
CA GLU A 6 1.13 -23.64 -0.47
C GLU A 6 0.83 -23.24 -1.92
N ILE A 7 -0.20 -23.81 -2.54
CA ILE A 7 -0.62 -23.45 -3.90
C ILE A 7 -1.00 -21.96 -3.96
N LEU A 8 -1.78 -21.47 -3.01
CA LEU A 8 -2.20 -20.07 -2.96
C LEU A 8 -1.01 -19.13 -2.78
N SER A 9 -0.07 -19.50 -1.90
CA SER A 9 1.18 -18.76 -1.69
C SER A 9 2.01 -18.70 -2.97
N ASP A 10 2.22 -19.82 -3.63
CA ASP A 10 3.05 -19.92 -4.84
C ASP A 10 2.46 -19.11 -6.00
N ILE A 11 1.15 -19.15 -6.19
CA ILE A 11 0.46 -18.35 -7.21
C ILE A 11 0.62 -16.86 -6.91
N THR A 12 0.46 -16.46 -5.65
CA THR A 12 0.63 -15.06 -5.23
C THR A 12 2.05 -14.56 -5.50
N VAL A 13 3.04 -15.35 -5.13
CA VAL A 13 4.46 -15.02 -5.38
C VAL A 13 4.72 -14.89 -6.87
N TYR A 14 4.24 -15.84 -7.66
CA TYR A 14 4.42 -15.85 -9.12
C TYR A 14 3.81 -14.59 -9.76
N MET A 15 2.60 -14.23 -9.38
CA MET A 15 1.88 -13.11 -9.99
C MET A 15 2.42 -11.75 -9.54
N LYS A 16 2.88 -11.63 -8.29
CA LYS A 16 3.12 -10.32 -7.66
C LYS A 16 4.58 -9.97 -7.44
N TYR A 17 5.45 -10.94 -7.23
CA TYR A 17 6.84 -10.68 -6.80
C TYR A 17 7.91 -11.26 -7.70
N ALA A 18 7.68 -12.41 -8.31
CA ALA A 18 8.66 -13.09 -9.13
C ALA A 18 9.00 -12.29 -10.38
N LYS A 19 10.29 -12.03 -10.60
CA LYS A 19 10.80 -11.37 -11.79
C LYS A 19 10.93 -12.35 -12.95
N TYR A 20 10.66 -11.85 -14.16
CA TYR A 20 10.89 -12.57 -15.39
C TYR A 20 12.40 -12.65 -15.68
N ILE A 21 12.87 -13.87 -16.00
CA ILE A 21 14.26 -14.15 -16.36
C ILE A 21 14.30 -14.48 -17.87
N PRO A 22 14.75 -13.54 -18.73
CA PRO A 22 14.72 -13.74 -20.19
C PRO A 22 15.50 -14.97 -20.67
N GLU A 23 16.64 -15.23 -20.04
CA GLU A 23 17.53 -16.34 -20.40
C GLU A 23 16.90 -17.71 -20.16
N LEU A 24 15.94 -17.78 -19.24
CA LEU A 24 15.26 -19.02 -18.87
C LEU A 24 13.80 -19.09 -19.38
N ASN A 25 13.30 -18.03 -19.99
CA ASN A 25 11.90 -17.90 -20.43
C ASN A 25 10.89 -18.26 -19.32
N ARG A 26 11.17 -17.86 -18.08
CA ARG A 26 10.31 -18.07 -16.93
C ARG A 26 10.52 -17.02 -15.85
N ARG A 27 9.62 -16.99 -14.90
CA ARG A 27 9.78 -16.16 -13.69
C ARG A 27 10.64 -16.87 -12.65
N GLU A 28 11.10 -16.09 -11.69
CA GLU A 28 11.87 -16.59 -10.53
C GLU A 28 11.07 -17.59 -9.71
N THR A 29 11.79 -18.57 -9.13
CA THR A 29 11.29 -19.36 -8.00
C THR A 29 11.37 -18.57 -6.71
N TRP A 30 10.72 -19.05 -5.63
CA TRP A 30 10.83 -18.41 -4.32
C TRP A 30 12.28 -18.25 -3.86
N GLN A 31 13.08 -19.30 -4.00
CA GLN A 31 14.49 -19.28 -3.62
C GLN A 31 15.28 -18.23 -4.42
N GLU A 32 15.05 -18.13 -5.69
CA GLU A 32 15.70 -17.13 -6.55
C GLU A 32 15.29 -15.70 -6.17
N LEU A 33 14.00 -15.49 -5.90
CA LEU A 33 13.47 -14.21 -5.45
C LEU A 33 14.08 -13.76 -4.13
N VAL A 34 14.11 -14.64 -3.14
CA VAL A 34 14.66 -14.34 -1.82
C VAL A 34 16.17 -14.10 -1.91
N THR A 35 16.86 -14.89 -2.72
CA THR A 35 18.31 -14.74 -2.93
C THR A 35 18.63 -13.39 -3.58
N ARG A 36 17.85 -12.96 -4.57
CA ARG A 36 18.00 -11.63 -5.18
C ARG A 36 17.87 -10.51 -4.15
N ASN A 37 16.88 -10.61 -3.28
CA ASN A 37 16.65 -9.65 -2.19
C ASN A 37 17.81 -9.64 -1.18
N MET A 38 18.23 -10.81 -0.76
CA MET A 38 19.35 -11.00 0.17
C MET A 38 20.67 -10.44 -0.40
N ASP A 39 20.97 -10.78 -1.66
CA ASP A 39 22.22 -10.38 -2.30
C ASP A 39 22.35 -8.86 -2.46
N MET A 40 21.24 -8.16 -2.66
CA MET A 40 21.23 -6.69 -2.69
C MET A 40 21.75 -6.12 -1.37
N HIS A 41 21.30 -6.66 -0.25
CA HIS A 41 21.75 -6.22 1.08
C HIS A 41 23.20 -6.60 1.34
N ILE A 42 23.64 -7.79 0.94
CA ILE A 42 25.05 -8.23 1.09
C ILE A 42 25.97 -7.31 0.29
N LYS A 43 25.57 -6.92 -0.91
CA LYS A 43 26.32 -5.98 -1.75
C LYS A 43 26.52 -4.63 -1.08
N LYS A 44 25.48 -4.12 -0.42
CA LYS A 44 25.53 -2.83 0.28
C LYS A 44 26.25 -2.92 1.62
N TYR A 45 26.07 -4.04 2.33
CA TYR A 45 26.60 -4.26 3.68
C TYR A 45 27.44 -5.54 3.76
N PRO A 46 28.58 -5.61 3.03
CA PRO A 46 29.38 -6.84 2.96
C PRO A 46 29.93 -7.28 4.31
N GLN A 47 30.14 -6.35 5.24
CA GLN A 47 30.57 -6.65 6.61
C GLN A 47 29.53 -7.45 7.43
N LEU A 48 28.28 -7.44 7.01
CA LEU A 48 27.18 -8.14 7.68
C LEU A 48 26.74 -9.40 6.93
N GLU A 49 27.50 -9.87 5.95
CA GLU A 49 27.10 -11.00 5.10
C GLU A 49 26.59 -12.21 5.91
N ASN A 50 27.33 -12.63 6.93
CA ASN A 50 26.95 -13.80 7.72
C ASN A 50 25.64 -13.59 8.47
N GLU A 51 25.46 -12.43 9.08
CA GLU A 51 24.21 -12.09 9.77
C GLU A 51 23.03 -11.98 8.82
N ILE A 52 23.25 -11.39 7.62
CA ILE A 52 22.22 -11.30 6.60
C ILE A 52 21.77 -12.70 6.19
N ARG A 53 22.70 -13.61 5.91
CA ARG A 53 22.37 -15.00 5.55
C ARG A 53 21.59 -15.71 6.66
N GLU A 54 21.98 -15.54 7.91
CA GLU A 54 21.27 -16.15 9.03
C GLU A 54 19.83 -15.63 9.16
N ASN A 55 19.61 -14.31 9.04
CA ASN A 55 18.29 -13.73 9.14
C ASN A 55 17.39 -14.07 7.93
N TYR A 56 17.97 -14.22 6.75
CA TYR A 56 17.21 -14.62 5.56
C TYR A 56 16.74 -16.08 5.59
N LYS A 57 17.23 -16.92 6.48
CA LYS A 57 16.66 -18.25 6.71
C LYS A 57 15.17 -18.17 7.11
N TYR A 58 14.81 -17.14 7.89
CA TYR A 58 13.41 -16.88 8.24
C TYR A 58 12.56 -16.48 7.03
N VAL A 59 13.14 -15.76 6.08
CA VAL A 59 12.47 -15.35 4.83
C VAL A 59 12.26 -16.56 3.92
N TYR A 60 13.27 -17.38 3.72
CA TYR A 60 13.15 -18.61 2.92
C TYR A 60 12.03 -19.52 3.45
N LYS A 61 11.88 -19.59 4.76
CA LYS A 61 10.84 -20.39 5.43
C LYS A 61 9.47 -19.72 5.50
N LYS A 62 9.34 -18.52 4.94
CA LYS A 62 8.09 -17.74 5.00
C LYS A 62 7.59 -17.47 6.43
N GLN A 63 8.51 -17.27 7.36
CA GLN A 63 8.21 -16.86 8.73
C GLN A 63 8.17 -15.36 8.89
N ILE A 64 8.95 -14.64 8.07
CA ILE A 64 8.95 -13.20 7.93
C ILE A 64 9.09 -12.84 6.45
N LEU A 65 8.74 -11.59 6.11
CA LEU A 65 9.00 -11.03 4.78
C LEU A 65 9.69 -9.67 4.91
N PRO A 66 10.62 -9.37 3.98
CA PRO A 66 11.10 -8.00 3.81
C PRO A 66 9.98 -7.12 3.25
N SER A 67 10.28 -5.86 2.98
CA SER A 67 9.32 -4.96 2.36
C SER A 67 8.80 -5.55 1.04
N MET A 68 7.50 -5.45 0.82
CA MET A 68 6.88 -5.91 -0.43
C MET A 68 7.55 -5.25 -1.64
N ARG A 69 7.92 -3.98 -1.53
CA ARG A 69 8.59 -3.24 -2.60
C ARG A 69 10.00 -3.76 -2.86
N SER A 70 10.72 -4.14 -1.82
CA SER A 70 12.04 -4.77 -2.01
C SER A 70 11.93 -6.16 -2.63
N MET A 71 10.89 -6.92 -2.34
CA MET A 71 10.64 -8.19 -3.01
C MET A 71 10.41 -8.00 -4.51
N GLN A 72 9.71 -6.94 -4.91
CA GLN A 72 9.48 -6.62 -6.32
C GLN A 72 10.72 -6.04 -7.01
N PHE A 73 11.42 -5.13 -6.36
CA PHE A 73 12.41 -4.27 -6.99
C PHE A 73 13.86 -4.45 -6.52
N ALA A 74 14.13 -5.44 -5.66
CA ALA A 74 15.49 -5.68 -5.19
C ALA A 74 16.48 -5.88 -6.34
N GLY A 75 17.67 -5.31 -6.19
CA GLY A 75 18.72 -5.29 -7.17
C GLY A 75 18.79 -3.95 -7.90
N LYS A 76 18.98 -3.98 -9.20
CA LYS A 76 19.21 -2.78 -10.02
C LYS A 76 18.15 -1.68 -9.87
N PRO A 77 16.84 -1.95 -9.84
CA PRO A 77 15.85 -0.88 -9.67
C PRO A 77 16.03 -0.07 -8.39
N ILE A 78 16.30 -0.73 -7.26
CA ILE A 78 16.53 -0.06 -5.97
C ILE A 78 17.92 0.59 -5.92
N GLU A 79 18.92 -0.03 -6.51
CA GLU A 79 20.27 0.56 -6.59
C GLU A 79 20.25 1.88 -7.36
N ILE A 80 19.46 1.98 -8.42
CA ILE A 80 19.29 3.21 -9.21
C ILE A 80 18.39 4.22 -8.49
N SER A 81 17.30 3.76 -7.91
CA SER A 81 16.28 4.59 -7.22
C SER A 81 15.97 4.04 -5.85
N PRO A 82 16.77 4.36 -4.82
CA PRO A 82 16.59 3.81 -3.47
C PRO A 82 15.21 4.05 -2.84
N ASN A 83 14.49 5.09 -3.26
CA ASN A 83 13.11 5.31 -2.81
C ASN A 83 12.17 4.13 -3.11
N ARG A 84 12.49 3.28 -4.06
CA ARG A 84 11.68 2.10 -4.41
C ARG A 84 11.65 1.01 -3.33
N ILE A 85 12.53 1.05 -2.35
CA ILE A 85 12.49 0.10 -1.23
C ILE A 85 11.40 0.46 -0.21
N TYR A 86 10.97 1.71 -0.19
CA TYR A 86 10.02 2.22 0.80
C TYR A 86 8.58 2.01 0.35
N ASN A 87 7.74 1.55 1.28
CA ASN A 87 6.31 1.35 1.08
C ASN A 87 5.52 2.64 1.24
N CYS A 88 5.98 3.54 2.11
CA CYS A 88 5.19 4.62 2.68
C CYS A 88 5.92 5.94 2.56
N ALA A 89 5.20 6.98 2.12
CA ALA A 89 5.68 8.36 2.10
C ALA A 89 4.53 9.32 2.39
N TYR A 90 4.87 10.50 2.90
CA TYR A 90 3.91 11.58 3.13
C TYR A 90 4.52 12.92 2.79
N ALA A 91 3.71 13.79 2.18
CA ALA A 91 4.07 15.17 1.92
C ALA A 91 2.86 16.11 2.08
N PRO A 92 2.97 17.21 2.83
CA PRO A 92 2.00 18.29 2.72
C PRO A 92 2.15 18.98 1.36
N VAL A 93 1.03 19.36 0.72
CA VAL A 93 1.10 20.12 -0.53
C VAL A 93 1.19 21.61 -0.19
N ASP A 94 2.38 21.99 0.22
CA ASP A 94 2.72 23.34 0.66
C ASP A 94 3.75 24.05 -0.24
N ASP A 95 4.21 23.36 -1.27
CA ASP A 95 5.19 23.85 -2.23
C ASP A 95 4.83 23.34 -3.63
N TRP A 96 5.00 24.19 -4.63
CA TRP A 96 4.63 23.84 -6.02
C TRP A 96 5.36 22.61 -6.58
N ARG A 97 6.52 22.26 -6.03
CA ARG A 97 7.30 21.09 -6.46
C ARG A 97 6.74 19.76 -5.93
N VAL A 98 5.83 19.78 -4.98
CA VAL A 98 5.26 18.54 -4.41
C VAL A 98 4.51 17.72 -5.45
N PHE A 99 3.83 18.37 -6.40
CA PHE A 99 3.09 17.66 -7.45
C PHE A 99 3.97 16.72 -8.27
N SER A 100 5.14 17.19 -8.69
CA SER A 100 6.09 16.36 -9.43
C SER A 100 6.75 15.29 -8.55
N GLU A 101 6.98 15.59 -7.29
CA GLU A 101 7.49 14.62 -6.32
C GLU A 101 6.51 13.48 -6.10
N ILE A 102 5.22 13.77 -6.00
CA ILE A 102 4.16 12.74 -5.90
C ILE A 102 4.14 11.85 -7.16
N MET A 103 4.19 12.45 -8.35
CA MET A 103 4.28 11.68 -9.61
C MET A 103 5.49 10.73 -9.59
N PHE A 104 6.64 11.23 -9.22
CA PHE A 104 7.87 10.46 -9.13
C PHE A 104 7.75 9.28 -8.16
N LEU A 105 7.20 9.53 -6.96
CA LEU A 105 7.01 8.50 -5.94
C LEU A 105 6.03 7.42 -6.37
N LEU A 106 4.89 7.80 -6.94
CA LEU A 106 3.89 6.85 -7.42
C LEU A 106 4.43 5.99 -8.55
N LEU A 107 5.19 6.57 -9.48
CA LEU A 107 5.86 5.82 -10.55
C LEU A 107 6.94 4.88 -10.00
N GLY A 108 7.54 5.22 -8.86
CA GLY A 108 8.47 4.36 -8.13
C GLY A 108 7.79 3.22 -7.35
N GLY A 109 6.47 3.26 -7.22
CA GLY A 109 5.69 2.24 -6.52
C GLY A 109 5.42 2.54 -5.05
N THR A 110 5.80 3.70 -4.54
CA THR A 110 5.57 4.11 -3.15
C THR A 110 4.11 4.54 -2.97
N GLY A 111 3.47 4.10 -1.88
CA GLY A 111 2.18 4.64 -1.46
C GLY A 111 2.37 6.01 -0.81
N VAL A 112 1.56 6.99 -1.22
CA VAL A 112 1.74 8.39 -0.82
C VAL A 112 0.52 8.93 -0.07
N GLY A 113 0.78 9.42 1.14
CA GLY A 113 -0.14 10.32 1.83
C GLY A 113 0.18 11.77 1.47
N TYR A 114 -0.83 12.59 1.37
CA TYR A 114 -0.62 14.02 1.14
C TYR A 114 -1.66 14.84 1.89
N SER A 115 -1.30 16.07 2.23
CA SER A 115 -2.20 16.98 2.93
C SER A 115 -2.60 18.14 2.04
N VAL A 116 -3.91 18.33 1.94
CA VAL A 116 -4.50 19.54 1.37
C VAL A 116 -5.16 20.40 2.45
N GLN A 117 -4.71 20.27 3.69
CA GLN A 117 -5.19 21.13 4.77
C GLN A 117 -4.98 22.60 4.38
N LYS A 118 -5.90 23.45 4.82
CA LYS A 118 -5.91 24.86 4.43
C LYS A 118 -4.59 25.58 4.70
N HIS A 119 -3.98 25.33 5.86
CA HIS A 119 -2.69 25.93 6.21
C HIS A 119 -1.52 25.45 5.36
N HIS A 120 -1.64 24.31 4.71
CA HIS A 120 -0.64 23.82 3.74
C HIS A 120 -0.88 24.43 2.36
N THR A 121 -2.07 24.28 1.79
CA THR A 121 -2.35 24.77 0.42
C THR A 121 -2.27 26.28 0.29
N GLU A 122 -2.50 27.03 1.36
CA GLU A 122 -2.33 28.48 1.39
C GLU A 122 -0.88 28.93 1.10
N LEU A 123 0.10 28.06 1.32
CA LEU A 123 1.51 28.34 1.02
C LEU A 123 1.86 28.19 -0.46
N LEU A 124 0.96 27.61 -1.27
CA LEU A 124 1.16 27.56 -2.71
C LEU A 124 1.06 28.98 -3.30
N PRO A 125 1.85 29.27 -4.37
CA PRO A 125 1.75 30.57 -5.02
C PRO A 125 0.38 30.83 -5.60
N GLU A 126 0.07 32.09 -5.83
CA GLU A 126 -1.08 32.51 -6.65
C GLU A 126 -0.89 32.04 -8.10
N ILE A 127 -2.01 31.87 -8.80
CA ILE A 127 -1.98 31.51 -10.22
C ILE A 127 -1.57 32.74 -11.04
N HIS A 128 -0.62 32.54 -11.92
CA HIS A 128 -0.18 33.47 -12.96
C HIS A 128 -0.12 32.70 -14.25
N LYS A 129 -1.19 32.76 -15.04
CA LYS A 129 -1.32 31.96 -16.26
C LYS A 129 -0.23 32.29 -17.27
N PRO A 130 0.29 31.27 -17.99
CA PRO A 130 1.26 31.51 -19.04
C PRO A 130 0.60 32.22 -20.23
N ASN A 131 1.42 32.96 -21.02
CA ASN A 131 0.96 33.58 -22.24
C ASN A 131 0.83 32.55 -23.36
N LYS A 132 -0.41 32.22 -23.74
CA LYS A 132 -0.70 31.20 -24.77
C LYS A 132 -0.24 31.62 -26.17
N ASP A 133 0.02 32.90 -26.40
CA ASP A 133 0.57 33.41 -27.67
C ASP A 133 2.08 33.17 -27.78
N ARG A 134 2.73 32.75 -26.71
CA ARG A 134 4.15 32.40 -26.66
C ARG A 134 4.32 30.94 -26.30
N GLY A 135 4.23 30.06 -27.29
CA GLY A 135 4.46 28.64 -27.11
C GLY A 135 5.95 28.32 -26.98
N ARG A 136 6.26 27.42 -26.05
CA ARG A 136 7.58 26.82 -25.90
C ARG A 136 7.45 25.31 -25.98
N ARG A 137 8.12 24.71 -26.95
CA ARG A 137 8.15 23.24 -27.08
C ARG A 137 9.03 22.65 -25.99
N TYR A 138 8.55 21.60 -25.36
CA TYR A 138 9.30 20.83 -24.38
C TYR A 138 9.22 19.34 -24.71
N LEU A 139 10.39 18.74 -24.98
CA LEU A 139 10.52 17.31 -25.25
C LEU A 139 10.58 16.53 -23.93
N ILE A 140 9.60 15.67 -23.69
CA ILE A 140 9.52 14.87 -22.45
C ILE A 140 10.46 13.68 -22.59
N ALA A 141 11.39 13.55 -21.63
CA ALA A 141 12.28 12.39 -21.56
C ALA A 141 11.52 11.10 -21.23
N ASP A 142 11.93 10.00 -21.85
CA ASP A 142 11.34 8.67 -21.65
C ASP A 142 11.86 8.01 -20.35
N SER A 143 11.44 8.56 -19.22
CA SER A 143 11.86 8.13 -17.88
C SER A 143 10.84 8.54 -16.83
N ILE A 144 10.94 7.94 -15.64
CA ILE A 144 10.12 8.34 -14.48
C ILE A 144 10.34 9.83 -14.17
N GLU A 145 11.61 10.26 -14.20
CA GLU A 145 12.00 11.67 -13.99
C GLU A 145 11.41 12.57 -15.08
N GLY A 146 11.40 12.11 -16.32
CA GLY A 146 10.81 12.86 -17.43
C GLY A 146 9.33 13.12 -17.29
N TRP A 147 8.56 12.12 -16.85
CA TRP A 147 7.13 12.27 -16.57
C TRP A 147 6.90 13.24 -15.41
N ALA A 148 7.68 13.12 -14.34
CA ALA A 148 7.58 14.03 -13.21
C ALA A 148 7.96 15.46 -13.58
N ASP A 149 9.00 15.64 -14.41
CA ASP A 149 9.42 16.94 -14.90
C ASP A 149 8.36 17.61 -15.79
N ALA A 150 7.60 16.84 -16.56
CA ALA A 150 6.50 17.38 -17.35
C ALA A 150 5.43 18.00 -16.44
N VAL A 151 5.05 17.31 -15.37
CA VAL A 151 4.12 17.85 -14.37
C VAL A 151 4.72 19.09 -13.68
N LYS A 152 5.99 19.03 -13.31
CA LYS A 152 6.69 20.14 -12.67
C LYS A 152 6.68 21.40 -13.54
N LEU A 153 6.97 21.23 -14.80
CA LEU A 153 7.03 22.34 -15.75
C LEU A 153 5.64 22.95 -16.00
N LEU A 154 4.60 22.10 -16.12
CA LEU A 154 3.22 22.57 -16.24
C LEU A 154 2.82 23.41 -15.01
N MET A 155 3.04 22.89 -13.82
CA MET A 155 2.71 23.61 -12.59
C MET A 155 3.49 24.92 -12.48
N LYS A 156 4.78 24.90 -12.79
CA LYS A 156 5.62 26.09 -12.78
C LYS A 156 5.10 27.19 -13.72
N SER A 157 4.67 26.81 -14.92
CA SER A 157 4.18 27.78 -15.90
C SER A 157 2.90 28.49 -15.46
N TYR A 158 2.07 27.81 -14.66
CA TYR A 158 0.83 28.41 -14.13
C TYR A 158 0.99 29.14 -12.81
N PHE A 159 1.99 28.80 -12.03
CA PHE A 159 2.30 29.55 -10.79
C PHE A 159 3.13 30.79 -11.03
N PHE A 160 4.02 30.76 -12.02
CA PHE A 160 4.99 31.85 -12.25
C PHE A 160 4.83 32.54 -13.59
N GLY A 161 3.91 32.08 -14.42
CA GLY A 161 3.68 32.67 -15.74
C GLY A 161 4.78 32.31 -16.75
N GLY A 162 4.89 33.13 -17.77
CA GLY A 162 5.86 32.93 -18.84
C GLY A 162 5.26 32.34 -20.11
N SER A 163 6.02 31.52 -20.82
CA SER A 163 5.56 30.89 -22.05
C SER A 163 4.66 29.69 -21.77
N HIS A 164 3.65 29.51 -22.60
CA HIS A 164 2.82 28.29 -22.58
C HIS A 164 3.66 27.10 -23.05
N ILE A 165 3.55 25.98 -22.34
CA ILE A 165 4.33 24.78 -22.65
C ILE A 165 3.55 23.90 -23.64
N GLU A 166 4.21 23.60 -24.75
CA GLU A 166 3.74 22.64 -25.76
C GLU A 166 4.53 21.35 -25.59
N PHE A 167 3.89 20.35 -24.97
CA PHE A 167 4.58 19.08 -24.66
C PHE A 167 4.73 18.23 -25.92
N ASP A 168 5.95 17.72 -26.11
CA ASP A 168 6.29 16.76 -27.15
C ASP A 168 6.53 15.38 -26.54
N PHE A 169 5.69 14.43 -26.92
CA PHE A 169 5.67 13.07 -26.39
C PHE A 169 6.44 12.07 -27.26
N SER A 170 7.11 12.54 -28.31
CA SER A 170 7.71 11.67 -29.34
C SER A 170 8.82 10.76 -28.85
N ASP A 171 9.53 11.12 -27.79
CA ASP A 171 10.59 10.29 -27.19
C ASP A 171 10.07 9.20 -26.26
N ILE A 172 8.80 9.29 -25.83
CA ILE A 172 8.21 8.29 -24.94
C ILE A 172 7.97 7.00 -25.74
N ARG A 173 8.48 5.88 -25.22
CA ARG A 173 8.32 4.58 -25.88
C ARG A 173 6.86 4.20 -26.05
N PRO A 174 6.52 3.49 -27.14
CA PRO A 174 5.14 3.14 -27.43
C PRO A 174 4.58 2.13 -26.43
N LYS A 175 3.24 2.10 -26.33
CA LYS A 175 2.53 1.11 -25.52
C LYS A 175 2.95 -0.30 -25.91
N GLY A 176 3.23 -1.12 -24.89
CA GLY A 176 3.62 -2.52 -25.07
C GLY A 176 5.13 -2.76 -25.17
N ALA A 177 5.95 -1.73 -25.26
CA ALA A 177 7.41 -1.88 -25.18
C ALA A 177 7.83 -2.46 -23.84
N ARG A 178 8.81 -3.35 -23.83
CA ARG A 178 9.26 -4.00 -22.60
C ARG A 178 10.01 -3.02 -21.68
N LEU A 179 9.69 -3.09 -20.38
CA LEU A 179 10.43 -2.36 -19.34
C LEU A 179 11.50 -3.27 -18.73
N VAL A 180 12.73 -3.09 -19.18
CA VAL A 180 13.84 -3.97 -18.79
C VAL A 180 14.18 -3.87 -17.31
N THR A 181 14.15 -2.68 -16.72
CA THR A 181 14.56 -2.44 -15.33
C THR A 181 13.50 -2.87 -14.33
N SER A 182 12.25 -2.48 -14.54
CA SER A 182 11.16 -2.72 -13.57
C SER A 182 10.31 -3.94 -13.88
N GLY A 183 10.42 -4.48 -15.09
CA GLY A 183 9.54 -5.54 -15.59
C GLY A 183 8.22 -4.99 -16.15
N GLY A 184 7.51 -5.82 -16.92
CA GLY A 184 6.24 -5.45 -17.53
C GLY A 184 6.38 -4.66 -18.83
N LYS A 185 5.26 -4.09 -19.27
CA LYS A 185 5.15 -3.38 -20.54
C LYS A 185 4.89 -1.89 -20.33
N ALA A 186 5.43 -1.07 -21.21
CA ALA A 186 5.26 0.38 -21.18
C ALA A 186 3.81 0.79 -21.48
N PRO A 187 3.31 1.85 -20.82
CA PRO A 187 1.96 2.37 -21.03
C PRO A 187 1.81 3.19 -22.31
N GLY A 188 2.91 3.65 -22.90
CA GLY A 188 2.89 4.66 -23.94
C GLY A 188 2.66 6.08 -23.41
N PRO A 189 2.59 7.09 -24.30
CA PRO A 189 2.48 8.49 -23.90
C PRO A 189 1.07 8.93 -23.49
N GLN A 190 0.03 8.20 -23.88
CA GLN A 190 -1.36 8.64 -23.74
C GLN A 190 -1.79 8.92 -22.29
N PRO A 191 -1.45 8.10 -21.28
CA PRO A 191 -1.83 8.39 -19.90
C PRO A 191 -1.28 9.73 -19.39
N LEU A 192 -0.01 10.03 -19.70
CA LEU A 192 0.60 11.30 -19.32
C LEU A 192 -0.06 12.48 -20.05
N LYS A 193 -0.33 12.33 -21.34
CA LYS A 193 -0.99 13.36 -22.14
C LYS A 193 -2.37 13.73 -21.57
N GLU A 194 -3.17 12.73 -21.25
CA GLU A 194 -4.50 12.94 -20.64
C GLU A 194 -4.38 13.61 -19.26
N CYS A 195 -3.41 13.22 -18.45
CA CYS A 195 -3.14 13.83 -17.16
C CYS A 195 -2.82 15.32 -17.32
N LEU A 196 -1.88 15.66 -18.20
CA LEU A 196 -1.47 17.06 -18.41
C LEU A 196 -2.62 17.92 -18.92
N ILE A 197 -3.47 17.39 -19.81
CA ILE A 197 -4.65 18.08 -20.31
C ILE A 197 -5.64 18.36 -19.18
N LYS A 198 -5.93 17.36 -18.33
CA LYS A 198 -6.90 17.50 -17.24
C LYS A 198 -6.40 18.45 -16.16
N VAL A 199 -5.13 18.37 -15.81
CA VAL A 199 -4.51 19.29 -14.84
C VAL A 199 -4.51 20.72 -15.39
N GLU A 200 -4.12 20.91 -16.64
CA GLU A 200 -4.16 22.23 -17.29
C GLU A 200 -5.59 22.80 -17.32
N GLY A 201 -6.60 21.97 -17.54
CA GLY A 201 -8.01 22.39 -17.50
C GLY A 201 -8.41 22.97 -16.14
N ILE A 202 -7.97 22.38 -15.04
CA ILE A 202 -8.20 22.92 -13.69
C ILE A 202 -7.49 24.27 -13.53
N LEU A 203 -6.23 24.35 -13.94
CA LEU A 203 -5.43 25.57 -13.85
C LEU A 203 -6.00 26.70 -14.71
N ASP A 204 -6.44 26.39 -15.91
CA ASP A 204 -7.06 27.37 -16.83
C ASP A 204 -8.40 27.91 -16.32
N SER A 205 -9.09 27.17 -15.47
CA SER A 205 -10.35 27.63 -14.86
C SER A 205 -10.15 28.74 -13.83
N LYS A 206 -8.91 28.96 -13.40
CA LYS A 206 -8.56 29.98 -12.41
C LYS A 206 -8.31 31.33 -13.11
N THR A 207 -8.46 32.39 -12.34
CA THR A 207 -8.10 33.76 -12.75
C THR A 207 -6.74 34.12 -12.15
N ASP A 208 -5.97 34.95 -12.86
CA ASP A 208 -4.68 35.44 -12.32
C ASP A 208 -4.88 36.11 -10.96
N GLY A 209 -4.04 35.74 -10.01
CA GLY A 209 -4.12 36.18 -8.62
C GLY A 209 -4.91 35.25 -7.71
N ASP A 210 -5.68 34.30 -8.27
CA ASP A 210 -6.39 33.31 -7.48
C ASP A 210 -5.42 32.27 -6.89
N LYS A 211 -5.82 31.69 -5.77
CA LYS A 211 -5.16 30.50 -5.21
C LYS A 211 -5.96 29.24 -5.51
N LEU A 212 -5.27 28.12 -5.66
CA LEU A 212 -5.93 26.82 -5.73
C LEU A 212 -6.62 26.50 -4.40
N ARG A 213 -7.87 26.07 -4.49
CA ARG A 213 -8.60 25.55 -3.33
C ARG A 213 -8.11 24.13 -2.98
N PRO A 214 -8.26 23.67 -1.72
CA PRO A 214 -7.91 22.31 -1.35
C PRO A 214 -8.48 21.23 -2.27
N ILE A 215 -9.75 21.35 -2.68
CA ILE A 215 -10.39 20.40 -3.60
C ILE A 215 -9.73 20.39 -4.99
N GLU A 216 -9.27 21.52 -5.48
CA GLU A 216 -8.58 21.62 -6.75
C GLU A 216 -7.19 20.98 -6.68
N VAL A 217 -6.48 21.20 -5.60
CA VAL A 217 -5.18 20.54 -5.34
C VAL A 217 -5.37 19.01 -5.27
N HIS A 218 -6.39 18.56 -4.58
CA HIS A 218 -6.76 17.15 -4.47
C HIS A 218 -7.06 16.54 -5.85
N ASP A 219 -7.85 17.20 -6.66
CA ASP A 219 -8.19 16.72 -8.01
C ASP A 219 -6.95 16.63 -8.91
N ILE A 220 -6.03 17.59 -8.82
CA ILE A 220 -4.75 17.54 -9.55
C ILE A 220 -3.95 16.29 -9.16
N VAL A 221 -3.80 16.03 -7.87
CA VAL A 221 -3.07 14.85 -7.39
C VAL A 221 -3.75 13.55 -7.84
N CYS A 222 -5.08 13.50 -7.82
CA CYS A 222 -5.84 12.35 -8.31
C CYS A 222 -5.66 12.11 -9.81
N HIS A 223 -5.58 13.16 -10.64
CA HIS A 223 -5.27 13.02 -12.06
C HIS A 223 -3.85 12.50 -12.30
N ILE A 224 -2.89 12.90 -11.47
CA ILE A 224 -1.53 12.34 -11.49
C ILE A 224 -1.57 10.84 -11.20
N ALA A 225 -2.32 10.42 -10.20
CA ALA A 225 -2.48 9.01 -9.86
C ALA A 225 -3.16 8.22 -10.98
N ASP A 226 -4.13 8.80 -11.67
CA ASP A 226 -4.77 8.19 -12.84
C ASP A 226 -3.75 7.87 -13.95
N ALA A 227 -2.82 8.76 -14.22
CA ALA A 227 -1.78 8.53 -15.21
C ALA A 227 -0.89 7.34 -14.84
N VAL A 228 -0.56 7.19 -13.57
CA VAL A 228 0.25 6.08 -13.07
C VAL A 228 -0.51 4.76 -13.17
N LEU A 229 -1.78 4.75 -12.80
CA LEU A 229 -2.63 3.55 -12.85
C LEU A 229 -2.92 3.11 -14.28
N ALA A 230 -3.30 4.03 -15.16
CA ALA A 230 -3.58 3.75 -16.56
C ALA A 230 -2.37 3.18 -17.30
N GLY A 231 -1.18 3.40 -16.76
CA GLY A 231 0.05 2.81 -17.23
C GLY A 231 0.14 1.28 -17.09
N GLY A 232 -0.76 0.65 -16.36
CA GLY A 232 -0.85 -0.82 -16.26
C GLY A 232 0.28 -1.53 -15.54
N ILE A 233 1.30 -0.79 -15.08
CA ILE A 233 2.52 -1.39 -14.52
C ILE A 233 2.56 -1.23 -13.01
N ARG A 234 1.85 -0.24 -12.49
CA ARG A 234 1.90 0.13 -11.08
C ARG A 234 0.55 0.57 -10.58
N ARG A 235 0.35 0.26 -9.34
CA ARG A 235 -0.78 0.71 -8.57
C ARG A 235 -0.47 2.07 -7.97
N ALA A 236 -1.37 3.03 -8.15
CA ALA A 236 -1.35 4.27 -7.41
C ALA A 236 -2.16 4.10 -6.12
N ALA A 237 -1.51 4.27 -4.97
CA ALA A 237 -2.17 4.27 -3.66
C ALA A 237 -1.97 5.64 -3.03
N LEU A 238 -3.07 6.29 -2.66
CA LEU A 238 -3.10 7.63 -2.09
C LEU A 238 -4.00 7.71 -0.86
N ILE A 239 -3.62 8.57 0.08
CA ILE A 239 -4.52 9.11 1.09
C ILE A 239 -4.42 10.63 1.11
N CYS A 240 -5.58 11.29 1.08
CA CYS A 240 -5.69 12.73 1.21
C CYS A 240 -6.12 13.10 2.62
N LEU A 241 -5.34 13.94 3.29
CA LEU A 241 -5.68 14.52 4.58
C LEU A 241 -6.14 15.96 4.35
N PHE A 242 -7.28 16.31 4.92
CA PHE A 242 -7.87 17.64 4.76
C PHE A 242 -8.31 18.24 6.09
N SER A 243 -8.55 19.55 6.13
CA SER A 243 -8.94 20.26 7.33
C SER A 243 -10.34 19.87 7.81
N ALA A 244 -10.50 19.73 9.13
CA ALA A 244 -11.78 19.44 9.77
C ALA A 244 -12.88 20.47 9.41
N SER A 245 -12.50 21.71 9.09
CA SER A 245 -13.41 22.79 8.71
C SER A 245 -13.70 22.88 7.20
N ASP A 246 -13.18 21.95 6.40
CA ASP A 246 -13.34 21.99 4.95
C ASP A 246 -14.54 21.15 4.51
N ASP A 247 -15.71 21.79 4.45
CA ASP A 247 -16.95 21.12 4.07
C ASP A 247 -16.94 20.63 2.60
N GLU A 248 -16.25 21.33 1.72
CA GLU A 248 -16.11 20.93 0.33
C GLU A 248 -15.36 19.59 0.22
N MET A 249 -14.31 19.42 1.00
CA MET A 249 -13.57 18.15 1.06
C MET A 249 -14.35 17.03 1.75
N ILE A 250 -15.07 17.34 2.84
CA ILE A 250 -15.89 16.35 3.55
C ILE A 250 -16.93 15.73 2.60
N SER A 251 -17.52 16.53 1.72
CA SER A 251 -18.60 16.11 0.81
C SER A 251 -18.13 15.77 -0.62
N CYS A 252 -16.83 15.77 -0.89
CA CYS A 252 -16.32 15.62 -2.27
C CYS A 252 -16.61 14.26 -2.92
N LYS A 253 -16.90 13.24 -2.13
CA LYS A 253 -17.35 11.91 -2.56
C LYS A 253 -18.78 11.64 -2.10
N SER A 254 -19.70 12.57 -2.36
CA SER A 254 -21.11 12.42 -2.09
C SER A 254 -21.93 12.49 -3.38
N GLY A 255 -23.15 11.96 -3.36
CA GLY A 255 -24.00 11.88 -4.55
C GLY A 255 -23.38 11.05 -5.67
N SER A 256 -23.58 11.44 -6.91
CA SER A 256 -23.03 10.77 -8.10
C SER A 256 -21.64 11.30 -8.48
N TRP A 257 -20.76 11.45 -7.49
CA TRP A 257 -19.42 12.03 -7.71
C TRP A 257 -18.59 11.27 -8.76
N TRP A 258 -18.76 9.96 -8.86
CA TRP A 258 -18.03 9.10 -9.81
C TRP A 258 -18.33 9.42 -11.28
N GLU A 259 -19.46 10.03 -11.58
CA GLU A 259 -19.82 10.43 -12.95
C GLU A 259 -19.05 11.67 -13.38
N LYS A 260 -18.92 12.65 -12.47
CA LYS A 260 -18.30 13.95 -12.74
C LYS A 260 -16.80 13.98 -12.42
N ASN A 261 -16.41 13.30 -11.37
CA ASN A 261 -15.04 13.33 -10.82
C ASN A 261 -14.54 11.92 -10.49
N PRO A 262 -14.46 11.02 -11.48
CA PRO A 262 -14.06 9.62 -11.24
C PRO A 262 -12.63 9.49 -10.68
N GLN A 263 -11.76 10.47 -10.94
CA GLN A 263 -10.39 10.48 -10.41
C GLN A 263 -10.33 10.48 -8.88
N ARG A 264 -11.35 11.00 -8.19
CA ARG A 264 -11.41 11.01 -6.71
C ARG A 264 -11.44 9.61 -6.09
N GLY A 265 -11.79 8.60 -6.88
CA GLY A 265 -11.69 7.21 -6.47
C GLY A 265 -10.26 6.70 -6.27
N ARG A 266 -9.25 7.46 -6.68
CA ARG A 266 -7.83 7.07 -6.54
C ARG A 266 -7.27 7.32 -5.16
N ALA A 267 -7.94 8.08 -4.32
CA ALA A 267 -7.47 8.40 -2.97
C ALA A 267 -8.52 8.04 -1.92
N ASN A 268 -8.05 7.57 -0.77
CA ASN A 268 -8.83 7.58 0.46
C ASN A 268 -8.82 9.01 0.98
N ASN A 269 -9.93 9.48 1.53
CA ASN A 269 -10.03 10.83 2.07
C ASN A 269 -10.28 10.76 3.57
N SER A 270 -9.46 11.45 4.36
CA SER A 270 -9.60 11.49 5.81
C SER A 270 -9.50 12.92 6.34
N ALA A 271 -10.42 13.25 7.26
CA ALA A 271 -10.32 14.49 8.01
C ALA A 271 -9.18 14.38 9.02
N ASN A 272 -8.24 15.32 8.99
CA ASN A 272 -7.14 15.38 9.95
C ASN A 272 -7.61 16.15 11.18
N LEU A 273 -7.81 15.43 12.28
CA LEU A 273 -8.35 15.98 13.53
C LEU A 273 -7.24 16.03 14.59
N LEU A 274 -7.06 17.19 15.20
CA LEU A 274 -6.13 17.31 16.34
C LEU A 274 -6.77 16.68 17.58
N ARG A 275 -6.19 15.58 18.05
CA ARG A 275 -6.73 14.75 19.15
C ARG A 275 -7.06 15.53 20.41
N HIS A 276 -6.23 16.53 20.76
CA HIS A 276 -6.39 17.34 21.95
C HIS A 276 -7.34 18.54 21.78
N LYS A 277 -7.75 18.86 20.55
CA LYS A 277 -8.64 20.00 20.25
C LYS A 277 -10.04 19.58 19.83
N ILE A 278 -10.21 18.34 19.36
CA ILE A 278 -11.51 17.88 18.87
C ILE A 278 -12.53 17.75 19.99
N THR A 279 -13.74 18.25 19.76
CA THR A 279 -14.85 18.12 20.69
C THR A 279 -15.69 16.90 20.37
N LYS A 280 -16.37 16.36 21.37
CA LYS A 280 -17.31 15.24 21.18
C LYS A 280 -18.43 15.62 20.22
N GLU A 281 -18.94 16.84 20.30
CA GLU A 281 -19.99 17.37 19.42
C GLU A 281 -19.57 17.32 17.94
N TYR A 282 -18.39 17.85 17.63
CA TYR A 282 -17.84 17.80 16.27
C TYR A 282 -17.66 16.36 15.80
N PHE A 283 -17.07 15.51 16.64
CA PHE A 283 -16.82 14.12 16.30
C PHE A 283 -18.11 13.36 15.97
N MET A 284 -19.14 13.54 16.79
CA MET A 284 -20.44 12.85 16.58
C MET A 284 -21.17 13.39 15.35
N ASP A 285 -21.05 14.66 15.04
CA ASP A 285 -21.59 15.27 13.84
C ASP A 285 -20.91 14.69 12.58
N LEU A 286 -19.58 14.63 12.58
CA LEU A 286 -18.82 14.01 11.50
C LEU A 286 -19.16 12.51 11.36
N TRP A 287 -19.29 11.81 12.49
CA TRP A 287 -19.68 10.39 12.49
C TRP A 287 -21.04 10.15 11.83
N ALA A 288 -22.01 11.00 12.10
CA ALA A 288 -23.32 10.95 11.46
C ALA A 288 -23.22 11.16 9.94
N ARG A 289 -22.34 12.04 9.48
CA ARG A 289 -22.08 12.26 8.05
C ARG A 289 -21.43 11.05 7.40
N ILE A 290 -20.51 10.38 8.09
CA ILE A 290 -19.86 9.14 7.62
C ILE A 290 -20.89 8.02 7.47
N GLU A 291 -21.76 7.84 8.45
CA GLU A 291 -22.86 6.87 8.39
C GLU A 291 -23.78 7.16 7.19
N ALA A 292 -24.19 8.41 7.04
CA ALA A 292 -25.10 8.83 5.97
C ALA A 292 -24.48 8.70 4.57
N SER A 293 -23.16 8.70 4.43
CA SER A 293 -22.49 8.56 3.15
C SER A 293 -22.71 7.19 2.49
N GLY A 294 -23.01 6.17 3.27
CA GLY A 294 -23.15 4.80 2.78
C GLY A 294 -21.84 4.16 2.30
N ALA A 295 -20.72 4.88 2.36
CA ALA A 295 -19.42 4.44 1.87
C ALA A 295 -18.34 4.43 2.96
N GLY A 296 -18.65 4.89 4.17
CA GLY A 296 -17.68 5.01 5.27
C GLY A 296 -16.69 6.15 5.12
N GLU A 297 -16.89 7.06 4.18
CA GLU A 297 -16.05 8.24 3.96
C GLU A 297 -16.76 9.54 4.35
N PRO A 298 -16.02 10.56 4.77
CA PRO A 298 -14.57 10.58 4.93
C PRO A 298 -14.10 9.71 6.10
N GLY A 299 -12.83 9.27 6.06
CA GLY A 299 -12.18 8.65 7.19
C GLY A 299 -11.84 9.68 8.27
N ILE A 300 -11.45 9.19 9.44
CA ILE A 300 -10.98 10.01 10.55
C ILE A 300 -9.52 9.67 10.80
N TYR A 301 -8.67 10.68 10.80
CA TYR A 301 -7.27 10.58 11.21
C TYR A 301 -7.01 11.51 12.40
N LEU A 302 -6.65 10.93 13.54
CA LEU A 302 -6.34 11.65 14.77
C LEU A 302 -4.83 11.87 14.86
N SER A 303 -4.42 13.13 14.94
CA SER A 303 -3.02 13.53 15.02
C SER A 303 -2.77 14.40 16.24
N ASN A 304 -1.55 14.33 16.77
CA ASN A 304 -1.08 15.23 17.82
C ASN A 304 -0.30 16.42 17.26
N ASP A 305 -0.08 16.43 15.95
CA ASP A 305 0.62 17.50 15.23
C ASP A 305 -0.11 17.81 13.92
N LYS A 306 -0.38 19.07 13.67
CA LYS A 306 -1.14 19.51 12.48
C LYS A 306 -0.43 19.26 11.16
N ASP A 307 0.89 19.11 11.16
CA ASP A 307 1.70 18.97 9.93
C ASP A 307 2.07 17.53 9.62
N TRP A 308 1.97 16.63 10.61
CA TRP A 308 2.24 15.22 10.39
C TRP A 308 1.12 14.55 9.60
N GLY A 309 1.48 13.47 8.95
CA GLY A 309 0.54 12.66 8.19
C GLY A 309 0.82 11.18 8.29
N THR A 310 0.34 10.47 7.29
CA THR A 310 0.37 9.01 7.25
C THR A 310 0.44 8.52 5.81
N ASN A 311 0.70 7.25 5.63
CA ASN A 311 0.62 6.55 4.36
C ASN A 311 -0.82 6.12 4.03
N PRO A 312 -1.11 5.64 2.82
CA PRO A 312 -2.48 5.32 2.38
C PRO A 312 -3.28 4.39 3.29
N CYS A 313 -2.62 3.44 3.94
CA CYS A 313 -3.28 2.48 4.84
C CYS A 313 -3.28 2.92 6.31
N CYS A 314 -2.74 4.07 6.62
CA CYS A 314 -2.72 4.67 7.96
C CYS A 314 -1.91 3.95 9.04
N GLU A 315 -1.07 2.98 8.69
CA GLU A 315 -0.27 2.24 9.69
C GLU A 315 0.99 2.98 10.15
N ILE A 316 1.45 3.99 9.41
CA ILE A 316 2.72 4.68 9.67
C ILE A 316 2.49 6.14 9.97
N ALA A 317 3.10 6.64 11.06
CA ALA A 317 3.14 8.06 11.38
C ALA A 317 4.37 8.71 10.72
N LEU A 318 4.14 9.74 9.92
CA LEU A 318 5.16 10.39 9.11
C LEU A 318 5.21 11.90 9.36
N ARG A 319 6.45 12.41 9.45
CA ARG A 319 6.71 13.84 9.35
C ARG A 319 6.54 14.30 7.90
N PRO A 320 6.40 15.60 7.65
CA PRO A 320 6.46 16.12 6.27
C PRO A 320 7.72 15.65 5.54
N PHE A 321 7.55 15.17 4.32
CA PHE A 321 8.64 14.73 3.43
C PHE A 321 9.46 13.56 4.01
N GLN A 322 8.77 12.52 4.43
CA GLN A 322 9.40 11.38 5.10
C GLN A 322 8.93 10.04 4.51
N PHE A 323 9.85 9.09 4.51
CA PHE A 323 9.59 7.70 4.13
C PHE A 323 9.65 6.76 5.33
N CYS A 324 8.93 5.64 5.21
CA CYS A 324 9.08 4.48 6.08
C CYS A 324 9.07 3.18 5.28
N ASN A 325 9.84 2.20 5.75
CA ASN A 325 9.83 0.86 5.22
C ASN A 325 9.14 -0.11 6.18
N LEU A 326 8.59 -1.18 5.61
CA LEU A 326 7.86 -2.21 6.34
C LEU A 326 8.54 -3.57 6.21
N THR A 327 8.37 -4.39 7.25
CA THR A 327 8.62 -5.83 7.23
C THR A 327 7.38 -6.53 7.80
N GLU A 328 7.24 -7.82 7.54
CA GLU A 328 6.06 -8.58 7.96
C GLU A 328 6.46 -9.82 8.73
N VAL A 329 5.81 -10.07 9.85
CA VAL A 329 6.04 -11.26 10.69
C VAL A 329 4.77 -12.12 10.69
N ASN A 330 4.91 -13.39 10.33
CA ASN A 330 3.83 -14.35 10.49
C ASN A 330 3.70 -14.72 11.95
N VAL A 331 2.59 -14.33 12.60
CA VAL A 331 2.31 -14.63 14.00
C VAL A 331 1.21 -15.68 14.19
N SER A 332 0.78 -16.32 13.10
CA SER A 332 -0.30 -17.32 13.16
C SER A 332 0.18 -18.70 13.63
N ASN A 333 1.44 -19.03 13.44
CA ASN A 333 2.03 -20.34 13.72
C ASN A 333 3.21 -20.27 14.68
N LEU A 334 3.20 -19.32 15.59
CA LEU A 334 4.23 -19.22 16.62
C LEU A 334 4.19 -20.41 17.56
N GLU A 335 5.36 -21.00 17.83
CA GLU A 335 5.50 -22.17 18.69
C GLU A 335 5.75 -21.80 20.16
N SER A 336 6.34 -20.62 20.39
CA SER A 336 6.72 -20.15 21.72
C SER A 336 6.97 -18.66 21.74
N GLN A 337 7.13 -18.07 22.92
CA GLN A 337 7.58 -16.69 23.07
C GLN A 337 8.96 -16.47 22.45
N GLU A 338 9.85 -17.45 22.59
CA GLU A 338 11.20 -17.39 22.00
C GLU A 338 11.15 -17.37 20.47
N ASP A 339 10.29 -18.18 19.86
CA ASP A 339 10.06 -18.17 18.42
C ASP A 339 9.54 -16.81 17.96
N PHE A 340 8.58 -16.24 18.68
CA PHE A 340 8.06 -14.90 18.40
C PHE A 340 9.18 -13.85 18.43
N GLU A 341 9.98 -13.83 19.50
CA GLU A 341 11.08 -12.88 19.65
C GLU A 341 12.16 -13.06 18.59
N SER A 342 12.43 -14.30 18.18
CA SER A 342 13.38 -14.58 17.10
C SER A 342 12.92 -14.06 15.74
N ARG A 343 11.63 -14.23 15.41
CA ARG A 343 11.05 -13.73 14.17
C ARG A 343 11.04 -12.20 14.11
N VAL A 344 10.64 -11.53 15.17
CA VAL A 344 10.61 -10.06 15.20
C VAL A 344 12.02 -9.46 15.20
N ARG A 345 12.99 -10.15 15.79
CA ARG A 345 14.40 -9.76 15.73
C ARG A 345 14.92 -9.79 14.30
N ALA A 346 14.65 -10.87 13.58
CA ALA A 346 15.04 -11.00 12.18
C ALA A 346 14.35 -9.93 11.30
N ALA A 347 13.09 -9.65 11.53
CA ALA A 347 12.35 -8.60 10.82
C ALA A 347 12.91 -7.20 11.13
N ALA A 348 13.25 -6.92 12.37
CA ALA A 348 13.88 -5.66 12.76
C ALA A 348 15.27 -5.50 12.14
N PHE A 349 16.03 -6.57 12.04
CA PHE A 349 17.32 -6.58 11.35
C PHE A 349 17.17 -6.15 9.89
N ILE A 350 16.29 -6.81 9.16
CA ILE A 350 16.04 -6.50 7.74
C ILE A 350 15.49 -5.09 7.57
N GLY A 351 14.51 -4.68 8.39
CA GLY A 351 13.94 -3.34 8.35
C GLY A 351 14.98 -2.25 8.56
N THR A 352 15.92 -2.47 9.47
CA THR A 352 17.02 -1.53 9.73
C THR A 352 17.97 -1.44 8.54
N LEU A 353 18.28 -2.55 7.88
CA LEU A 353 19.07 -2.53 6.63
C LEU A 353 18.35 -1.72 5.55
N GLN A 354 17.04 -1.91 5.40
CA GLN A 354 16.22 -1.19 4.44
C GLN A 354 16.24 0.32 4.70
N ALA A 355 16.26 0.76 5.94
CA ALA A 355 16.31 2.16 6.33
C ALA A 355 17.64 2.85 5.94
N GLY A 356 18.65 2.11 5.60
CA GLY A 356 19.94 2.64 5.14
C GLY A 356 19.97 3.08 3.67
N TYR A 357 18.92 2.81 2.90
CA TYR A 357 18.82 3.19 1.50
C TYR A 357 18.19 4.59 1.37
N SER A 358 18.93 5.62 1.74
CA SER A 358 18.39 6.99 1.86
C SER A 358 18.96 8.01 0.89
N ASN A 359 19.81 7.60 -0.05
CA ASN A 359 20.38 8.48 -1.06
C ASN A 359 19.36 8.67 -2.21
N PHE A 360 18.42 9.58 -2.01
CA PHE A 360 17.37 9.82 -3.00
C PHE A 360 17.82 10.73 -4.12
N HIS A 361 17.50 10.35 -5.35
CA HIS A 361 17.70 11.16 -6.54
C HIS A 361 16.36 11.83 -6.91
N TYR A 362 16.42 12.92 -7.64
CA TYR A 362 15.27 13.70 -8.10
C TYR A 362 14.56 14.51 -7.01
N LEU A 363 14.28 13.92 -5.87
CA LEU A 363 13.58 14.56 -4.78
C LEU A 363 14.40 15.68 -4.15
N ARG A 364 13.71 16.69 -3.63
CA ARG A 364 14.38 17.76 -2.87
C ARG A 364 15.16 17.18 -1.68
N PRO A 365 16.28 17.80 -1.29
CA PRO A 365 17.12 17.29 -0.18
C PRO A 365 16.40 17.11 1.15
N ILE A 366 15.29 17.80 1.36
CA ILE A 366 14.49 17.66 2.60
C ILE A 366 14.01 16.23 2.82
N TRP A 367 13.69 15.49 1.75
CA TRP A 367 13.26 14.10 1.84
C TRP A 367 14.31 13.21 2.49
N GLN A 368 15.57 13.36 2.07
CA GLN A 368 16.69 12.61 2.66
C GLN A 368 16.92 13.00 4.11
N ARG A 369 16.97 14.30 4.40
CA ARG A 369 17.21 14.80 5.77
C ARG A 369 16.15 14.30 6.75
N THR A 370 14.89 14.41 6.39
CA THR A 370 13.78 14.01 7.28
C THR A 370 13.71 12.50 7.46
N THR A 371 13.97 11.75 6.38
CA THR A 371 13.98 10.28 6.44
C THR A 371 15.14 9.78 7.29
N GLU A 372 16.34 10.31 7.11
CA GLU A 372 17.52 9.92 7.90
C GLU A 372 17.40 10.32 9.38
N LYS A 373 16.73 11.43 9.66
CA LYS A 373 16.52 11.90 11.04
C LYS A 373 15.83 10.84 11.92
N ASP A 374 14.74 10.30 11.45
CA ASP A 374 13.95 9.32 12.20
C ASP A 374 14.28 7.87 11.86
N ALA A 375 14.87 7.61 10.69
CA ALA A 375 15.28 6.28 10.20
C ALA A 375 14.21 5.21 10.48
N LEU A 376 12.95 5.49 10.10
CA LEU A 376 11.79 4.70 10.49
C LEU A 376 11.83 3.27 9.95
N ILE A 377 11.38 2.35 10.79
CA ILE A 377 11.01 1.00 10.39
C ILE A 377 9.58 0.72 10.85
N GLY A 378 8.94 -0.24 10.21
CA GLY A 378 7.63 -0.70 10.59
C GLY A 378 7.59 -2.22 10.60
N VAL A 379 7.94 -2.84 11.74
CA VAL A 379 7.79 -4.28 11.91
C VAL A 379 6.32 -4.57 12.18
N SER A 380 5.68 -5.21 11.22
CA SER A 380 4.24 -5.51 11.26
C SER A 380 4.01 -6.99 11.55
N MET A 381 2.92 -7.28 12.25
CA MET A 381 2.44 -8.65 12.47
C MET A 381 1.27 -8.95 11.54
N THR A 382 1.23 -10.15 10.98
CA THR A 382 0.08 -10.65 10.22
C THR A 382 -0.32 -12.03 10.72
N GLY A 383 -1.62 -12.34 10.61
CA GLY A 383 -2.17 -13.57 11.19
C GLY A 383 -2.56 -13.44 12.65
N ILE A 384 -2.77 -12.23 13.13
CA ILE A 384 -3.23 -11.98 14.52
C ILE A 384 -4.58 -12.64 14.77
N GLY A 385 -5.44 -12.72 13.75
CA GLY A 385 -6.74 -13.38 13.83
C GLY A 385 -6.70 -14.88 14.14
N SER A 386 -5.54 -15.51 14.06
CA SER A 386 -5.37 -16.91 14.52
C SER A 386 -5.38 -17.04 16.04
N GLY A 387 -5.23 -15.95 16.77
CA GLY A 387 -5.34 -15.89 18.23
C GLY A 387 -4.05 -16.20 18.99
N VAL A 388 -3.08 -16.85 18.39
CA VAL A 388 -1.86 -17.32 19.06
C VAL A 388 -1.09 -16.18 19.72
N VAL A 389 -0.81 -15.12 18.99
CA VAL A 389 0.01 -14.00 19.48
C VAL A 389 -0.69 -13.21 20.59
N LEU A 390 -2.01 -13.21 20.64
CA LEU A 390 -2.78 -12.50 21.68
C LEU A 390 -2.55 -13.05 23.08
N GLY A 391 -2.13 -14.31 23.19
CA GLY A 391 -1.74 -14.94 24.45
C GLY A 391 -0.26 -14.80 24.80
N MET A 392 0.52 -14.13 23.95
CA MET A 392 1.96 -13.97 24.14
C MET A 392 2.31 -12.57 24.66
N ASN A 393 3.57 -12.40 25.07
CA ASN A 393 4.08 -11.12 25.56
C ASN A 393 4.54 -10.24 24.39
N MET A 394 3.62 -9.43 23.85
CA MET A 394 3.92 -8.49 22.76
C MET A 394 4.84 -7.35 23.20
N LYS A 395 4.76 -6.93 24.45
CA LYS A 395 5.66 -5.88 25.00
C LYS A 395 7.11 -6.31 24.97
N ALA A 396 7.38 -7.55 25.37
CA ALA A 396 8.73 -8.12 25.32
C ALA A 396 9.24 -8.23 23.88
N ALA A 397 8.39 -8.63 22.96
CA ALA A 397 8.73 -8.70 21.54
C ALA A 397 9.03 -7.31 20.95
N ALA A 398 8.24 -6.30 21.27
CA ALA A 398 8.50 -4.92 20.85
C ALA A 398 9.84 -4.39 21.38
N LYS A 399 10.20 -4.76 22.60
CA LYS A 399 11.51 -4.43 23.17
C LYS A 399 12.64 -5.07 22.36
N VAL A 400 12.50 -6.32 21.96
CA VAL A 400 13.47 -7.03 21.11
C VAL A 400 13.64 -6.30 19.76
N VAL A 401 12.54 -5.84 19.15
CA VAL A 401 12.59 -5.03 17.92
C VAL A 401 13.45 -3.78 18.12
N LYS A 402 13.24 -3.04 19.19
CA LYS A 402 14.01 -1.83 19.48
C LYS A 402 15.48 -2.12 19.73
N GLU A 403 15.78 -3.14 20.50
CA GLU A 403 17.17 -3.53 20.81
C GLU A 403 17.93 -3.94 19.54
N GLU A 404 17.33 -4.74 18.68
CA GLU A 404 17.94 -5.14 17.41
C GLU A 404 18.12 -3.98 16.45
N ASN A 405 17.11 -3.11 16.35
CA ASN A 405 17.22 -1.89 15.54
C ASN A 405 18.36 -1.00 16.04
N GLU A 406 18.50 -0.80 17.34
CA GLU A 406 19.60 -0.01 17.92
C GLU A 406 20.96 -0.63 17.61
N ARG A 407 21.11 -1.95 17.78
CA ARG A 407 22.34 -2.67 17.50
C ARG A 407 22.76 -2.53 16.03
N VAL A 408 21.85 -2.82 15.12
CA VAL A 408 22.16 -2.82 13.68
C VAL A 408 22.36 -1.40 13.16
N SER A 409 21.55 -0.44 13.61
CA SER A 409 21.69 0.96 13.20
C SER A 409 23.07 1.52 13.58
N SER A 410 23.59 1.15 14.75
CA SER A 410 24.93 1.52 15.16
C SER A 410 26.02 0.94 14.25
N ILE A 411 25.83 -0.31 13.80
CA ILE A 411 26.79 -0.98 12.91
C ILE A 411 26.82 -0.33 11.53
N ILE A 412 25.66 -0.02 10.96
CA ILE A 412 25.58 0.55 9.60
C ILE A 412 25.65 2.07 9.56
N GLY A 413 25.73 2.73 10.71
CA GLY A 413 25.96 4.17 10.81
C GLY A 413 24.73 5.03 10.53
N ILE A 414 23.52 4.56 10.84
CA ILE A 414 22.27 5.33 10.77
C ILE A 414 21.72 5.59 12.16
N ASN A 415 20.76 6.50 12.27
CA ASN A 415 20.05 6.72 13.51
C ASN A 415 19.19 5.52 13.88
N LYS A 416 18.98 5.30 15.17
CA LYS A 416 17.96 4.34 15.62
C LYS A 416 16.57 4.87 15.30
N ALA A 417 15.69 3.98 14.88
CA ALA A 417 14.35 4.34 14.42
C ALA A 417 13.53 5.02 15.52
N ALA A 418 12.95 6.16 15.22
CA ALA A 418 12.08 6.86 16.15
C ALA A 418 10.80 6.07 16.48
N ARG A 419 10.31 5.29 15.53
CA ARG A 419 9.14 4.41 15.64
C ARG A 419 9.46 3.09 14.94
N THR A 420 9.07 1.95 15.53
CA THR A 420 9.56 0.65 15.05
C THR A 420 8.49 -0.39 14.78
N THR A 421 7.34 -0.33 15.45
CA THR A 421 6.32 -1.38 15.41
C THR A 421 4.99 -0.84 14.91
N THR A 422 4.31 -1.65 14.11
CA THR A 422 3.03 -1.30 13.48
C THR A 422 2.21 -2.55 13.20
N VAL A 423 1.00 -2.39 12.70
CA VAL A 423 0.23 -3.44 12.05
C VAL A 423 -0.40 -2.86 10.80
N LYS A 424 -0.04 -3.42 9.64
CA LYS A 424 -0.61 -3.04 8.35
C LYS A 424 -1.69 -4.03 7.91
N PRO A 425 -2.63 -3.63 7.04
CA PRO A 425 -3.45 -4.58 6.32
C PRO A 425 -2.56 -5.29 5.29
N ALA A 426 -2.49 -6.61 5.36
CA ALA A 426 -1.51 -7.40 4.62
C ALA A 426 -2.21 -8.31 3.60
N GLY A 427 -2.73 -7.72 2.50
CA GLY A 427 -3.44 -8.47 1.47
C GLY A 427 -2.60 -9.54 0.78
N THR A 428 -1.57 -9.14 0.04
CA THR A 428 -0.71 -10.08 -0.70
C THR A 428 0.34 -10.75 0.18
N THR A 429 0.90 -10.03 1.16
CA THR A 429 1.91 -10.60 2.05
C THR A 429 1.33 -11.69 2.96
N SER A 430 0.10 -11.54 3.42
CA SER A 430 -0.57 -12.59 4.20
C SER A 430 -0.82 -13.86 3.38
N LEU A 431 -1.19 -13.72 2.11
CA LEU A 431 -1.34 -14.87 1.21
C LEU A 431 -0.02 -15.58 0.97
N THR A 432 1.06 -14.83 0.80
CA THR A 432 2.41 -15.39 0.68
C THR A 432 2.83 -16.16 1.92
N LEU A 433 2.51 -15.64 3.09
CA LEU A 433 2.80 -16.29 4.38
C LEU A 433 1.80 -17.38 4.76
N GLY A 434 0.66 -17.47 4.07
CA GLY A 434 -0.37 -18.48 4.32
C GLY A 434 -1.20 -18.21 5.56
N THR A 435 -1.63 -16.97 5.77
CA THR A 435 -2.40 -16.59 6.96
C THR A 435 -3.43 -15.50 6.67
N SER A 436 -4.16 -15.06 7.70
CA SER A 436 -5.10 -13.94 7.61
C SER A 436 -4.37 -12.60 7.56
N SER A 437 -5.06 -11.59 7.03
CA SER A 437 -4.50 -10.26 6.83
C SER A 437 -4.39 -9.45 8.12
N GLY A 438 -3.18 -9.10 8.52
CA GLY A 438 -2.91 -8.19 9.65
C GLY A 438 -3.64 -8.60 10.92
N ILE A 439 -4.47 -7.71 11.44
CA ILE A 439 -5.26 -7.92 12.66
C ILE A 439 -6.65 -8.53 12.37
N HIS A 440 -7.02 -8.65 11.10
CA HIS A 440 -8.34 -9.08 10.70
C HIS A 440 -8.59 -10.55 10.98
N ALA A 441 -9.87 -10.88 11.19
CA ALA A 441 -10.34 -12.25 11.36
C ALA A 441 -10.15 -13.09 10.11
N TRP A 442 -10.18 -14.40 10.26
CA TRP A 442 -10.31 -15.34 9.16
C TRP A 442 -11.72 -15.27 8.57
N HIS A 443 -11.84 -15.61 7.28
CA HIS A 443 -13.11 -15.51 6.57
C HIS A 443 -14.16 -16.47 7.16
N ASN A 444 -13.82 -17.76 7.26
CA ASN A 444 -14.67 -18.80 7.84
C ASN A 444 -13.81 -20.02 8.18
N ASP A 445 -14.40 -21.03 8.84
CA ASP A 445 -13.71 -22.32 9.10
C ASP A 445 -13.27 -22.97 7.79
N TYR A 446 -14.18 -23.03 6.80
CA TYR A 446 -13.93 -23.55 5.46
C TYR A 446 -14.43 -22.54 4.43
N TYR A 447 -13.62 -22.25 3.42
CA TYR A 447 -14.00 -21.31 2.37
C TYR A 447 -13.20 -21.55 1.09
N ILE A 448 -13.66 -20.95 0.01
CA ILE A 448 -12.98 -20.97 -1.29
C ILE A 448 -12.39 -19.61 -1.53
N ARG A 449 -11.09 -19.59 -1.82
CA ARG A 449 -10.37 -18.38 -2.24
C ARG A 449 -10.23 -18.38 -3.74
N ARG A 450 -10.61 -17.28 -4.40
CA ARG A 450 -10.57 -17.15 -5.85
C ARG A 450 -9.67 -16.04 -6.30
N ILE A 451 -8.92 -16.30 -7.37
CA ILE A 451 -8.03 -15.36 -8.02
C ILE A 451 -8.38 -15.36 -9.52
N ARG A 452 -8.48 -14.18 -10.11
CA ARG A 452 -8.74 -14.03 -11.53
C ARG A 452 -7.44 -14.04 -12.33
N VAL A 453 -7.49 -14.66 -13.50
CA VAL A 453 -6.35 -14.76 -14.43
C VAL A 453 -6.85 -14.62 -15.87
N GLY A 454 -6.08 -13.91 -16.69
CA GLY A 454 -6.39 -13.78 -18.13
C GLY A 454 -6.11 -15.07 -18.90
N LYS A 455 -7.00 -15.44 -19.79
CA LYS A 455 -6.86 -16.67 -20.59
C LYS A 455 -5.71 -16.63 -21.61
N ASN A 456 -5.18 -15.45 -21.89
CA ASN A 456 -4.00 -15.28 -22.73
C ASN A 456 -2.67 -15.46 -21.97
N GLU A 457 -2.70 -15.55 -20.64
CA GLU A 457 -1.51 -15.69 -19.82
C GLU A 457 -0.96 -17.12 -19.83
N SER A 458 0.36 -17.25 -19.82
CA SER A 458 1.04 -18.56 -19.80
C SER A 458 0.70 -19.37 -18.55
N MET A 459 0.48 -18.72 -17.41
CA MET A 459 0.04 -19.37 -16.19
C MET A 459 -1.33 -20.06 -16.37
N TYR A 460 -2.29 -19.39 -17.00
CA TYR A 460 -3.59 -20.01 -17.30
C TYR A 460 -3.44 -21.26 -18.17
N LYS A 461 -2.67 -21.17 -19.25
CA LYS A 461 -2.42 -22.30 -20.16
C LYS A 461 -1.81 -23.49 -19.44
N HIS A 462 -0.84 -23.22 -18.57
CA HIS A 462 -0.19 -24.27 -17.75
C HIS A 462 -1.18 -24.92 -16.78
N LEU A 463 -1.99 -24.13 -16.08
CA LEU A 463 -2.95 -24.62 -15.10
C LEU A 463 -4.08 -25.43 -15.76
N VAL A 464 -4.61 -24.97 -16.89
CA VAL A 464 -5.63 -25.73 -17.66
C VAL A 464 -5.11 -27.08 -18.09
N GLN A 465 -3.87 -27.13 -18.54
CA GLN A 465 -3.26 -28.38 -19.05
C GLN A 465 -2.91 -29.37 -17.93
N ASN A 466 -2.41 -28.86 -16.79
CA ASN A 466 -1.84 -29.71 -15.72
C ASN A 466 -2.70 -29.77 -14.46
N HIS A 467 -3.53 -28.74 -14.21
CA HIS A 467 -4.34 -28.60 -13.00
C HIS A 467 -5.74 -28.06 -13.32
N PRO A 468 -6.50 -28.76 -14.19
CA PRO A 468 -7.84 -28.30 -14.59
C PRO A 468 -8.81 -28.22 -13.41
N GLU A 469 -8.56 -28.93 -12.32
CA GLU A 469 -9.34 -28.92 -11.10
C GLU A 469 -9.35 -27.55 -10.40
N LEU A 470 -8.37 -26.68 -10.68
CA LEU A 470 -8.27 -25.35 -10.08
C LEU A 470 -8.99 -24.27 -10.90
N ILE A 471 -9.33 -24.55 -12.16
CA ILE A 471 -9.72 -23.53 -13.13
C ILE A 471 -11.19 -23.66 -13.51
N GLU A 472 -11.86 -22.52 -13.53
CA GLU A 472 -13.19 -22.37 -14.13
C GLU A 472 -13.27 -21.07 -14.94
N ASP A 473 -14.22 -21.00 -15.89
CA ASP A 473 -14.44 -19.75 -16.63
C ASP A 473 -15.03 -18.69 -15.70
N GLU A 474 -14.58 -17.44 -15.85
CA GLU A 474 -15.16 -16.31 -15.13
C GLU A 474 -16.58 -16.05 -15.62
N TYR A 475 -17.52 -15.87 -14.70
CA TYR A 475 -18.95 -15.84 -15.00
C TYR A 475 -19.36 -14.69 -15.95
N PHE A 476 -18.82 -13.50 -15.76
CA PHE A 476 -19.17 -12.32 -16.58
C PHE A 476 -18.31 -12.18 -17.83
N ARG A 477 -17.10 -12.71 -17.80
CA ARG A 477 -16.13 -12.62 -18.90
C ARG A 477 -15.52 -13.97 -19.26
N PRO A 478 -16.35 -14.97 -19.62
CA PRO A 478 -15.86 -16.34 -19.83
C PRO A 478 -14.94 -16.49 -21.04
N HIS A 479 -14.98 -15.53 -21.97
CA HIS A 479 -14.18 -15.57 -23.21
C HIS A 479 -12.71 -15.18 -23.01
N ASP A 480 -12.40 -14.34 -22.01
CA ASP A 480 -11.03 -13.81 -21.82
C ASP A 480 -10.48 -13.99 -20.42
N THR A 481 -11.31 -14.35 -19.45
CA THR A 481 -10.93 -14.45 -18.04
C THR A 481 -11.33 -15.80 -17.44
N ALA A 482 -10.47 -16.33 -16.61
CA ALA A 482 -10.70 -17.53 -15.81
C ALA A 482 -10.54 -17.22 -14.32
N VAL A 483 -11.04 -18.13 -13.50
CA VAL A 483 -10.94 -18.04 -12.04
C VAL A 483 -10.19 -19.27 -11.52
N ILE A 484 -9.21 -19.01 -10.66
CA ILE A 484 -8.50 -20.04 -9.92
C ILE A 484 -9.20 -20.16 -8.57
N SER A 485 -9.75 -21.35 -8.26
CA SER A 485 -10.49 -21.60 -7.02
C SER A 485 -9.71 -22.57 -6.15
N ILE A 486 -9.37 -22.14 -4.93
CA ILE A 486 -8.54 -22.91 -4.01
C ILE A 486 -9.27 -23.05 -2.68
N PRO A 487 -9.51 -24.29 -2.18
CA PRO A 487 -10.14 -24.49 -0.88
C PRO A 487 -9.19 -24.05 0.24
N GLN A 488 -9.75 -23.45 1.28
CA GLN A 488 -9.00 -22.95 2.42
C GLN A 488 -9.68 -23.40 3.73
N LYS A 489 -8.85 -23.57 4.75
CA LYS A 489 -9.28 -23.88 6.10
C LYS A 489 -8.54 -22.97 7.08
N SER A 490 -9.27 -22.34 7.99
CA SER A 490 -8.66 -21.56 9.06
C SER A 490 -8.04 -22.47 10.13
N PRO A 491 -6.99 -22.02 10.83
CA PRO A 491 -6.46 -22.75 11.98
C PRO A 491 -7.49 -22.91 13.09
N GLU A 492 -7.37 -23.96 13.89
CA GLU A 492 -8.23 -24.17 15.05
C GLU A 492 -8.10 -22.99 16.03
N GLY A 493 -9.21 -22.52 16.57
CA GLY A 493 -9.23 -21.41 17.52
C GLY A 493 -9.17 -20.03 16.88
N SER A 494 -9.20 -19.93 15.56
CA SER A 494 -9.17 -18.66 14.84
C SER A 494 -10.41 -17.80 15.09
N ILE A 495 -10.20 -16.49 15.08
CA ILE A 495 -11.27 -15.50 15.15
C ILE A 495 -11.92 -15.41 13.77
N MET A 496 -13.25 -15.44 13.71
CA MET A 496 -14.03 -15.41 12.48
C MET A 496 -14.58 -14.02 12.19
N ARG A 497 -14.79 -13.71 10.89
CA ARG A 497 -15.33 -12.42 10.43
C ARG A 497 -16.73 -12.09 10.95
N THR A 498 -17.42 -13.06 11.53
CA THR A 498 -18.71 -12.87 12.16
C THR A 498 -18.63 -12.18 13.53
N GLU A 499 -17.43 -11.90 14.01
CA GLU A 499 -17.23 -11.13 15.24
C GLU A 499 -17.90 -9.76 15.18
N SER A 500 -18.21 -9.19 16.36
CA SER A 500 -18.73 -7.83 16.42
C SER A 500 -17.61 -6.80 16.12
N PRO A 501 -17.98 -5.61 15.62
CA PRO A 501 -17.00 -4.55 15.40
C PRO A 501 -16.26 -4.14 16.69
N ILE A 502 -16.96 -4.20 17.84
CA ILE A 502 -16.35 -3.88 19.15
C ILE A 502 -15.26 -4.89 19.52
N GLN A 503 -15.44 -6.16 19.21
CA GLN A 503 -14.40 -7.17 19.46
C GLN A 503 -13.13 -6.88 18.66
N LEU A 504 -13.26 -6.47 17.40
CA LEU A 504 -12.10 -6.05 16.59
C LEU A 504 -11.46 -4.78 17.14
N LEU A 505 -12.27 -3.79 17.52
CA LEU A 505 -11.78 -2.54 18.10
C LEU A 505 -11.03 -2.75 19.41
N GLU A 506 -11.51 -3.64 20.29
CA GLU A 506 -10.80 -4.01 21.52
C GLU A 506 -9.47 -4.71 21.22
N ARG A 507 -9.43 -5.51 20.18
CA ARG A 507 -8.17 -6.13 19.73
C ARG A 507 -7.19 -5.09 19.19
N VAL A 508 -7.67 -4.10 18.45
CA VAL A 508 -6.87 -2.95 18.00
C VAL A 508 -6.26 -2.23 19.20
N LYS A 509 -7.07 -1.93 20.21
CA LYS A 509 -6.63 -1.27 21.44
C LYS A 509 -5.56 -2.08 22.17
N LYS A 510 -5.74 -3.39 22.31
CA LYS A 510 -4.77 -4.28 22.95
C LYS A 510 -3.43 -4.26 22.21
N VAL A 511 -3.46 -4.42 20.90
CA VAL A 511 -2.23 -4.45 20.08
C VAL A 511 -1.55 -3.07 20.06
N HIS A 512 -2.31 -2.00 20.05
CA HIS A 512 -1.75 -0.66 20.21
C HIS A 512 -0.98 -0.52 21.53
N ASN A 513 -1.60 -0.91 22.64
CA ASN A 513 -1.01 -0.78 23.97
C ASN A 513 0.20 -1.66 24.20
N GLU A 514 0.22 -2.87 23.63
CA GLU A 514 1.23 -3.88 23.95
C GLU A 514 2.31 -4.03 22.87
N TRP A 515 2.09 -3.52 21.67
CA TRP A 515 3.01 -3.64 20.53
C TRP A 515 3.47 -2.29 20.00
N VAL A 516 2.54 -1.47 19.54
CA VAL A 516 2.86 -0.20 18.88
C VAL A 516 3.46 0.80 19.85
N LYS A 517 2.84 0.97 21.00
CA LYS A 517 3.28 1.91 22.04
C LYS A 517 4.69 1.58 22.55
N PHE A 518 5.00 0.30 22.74
CA PHE A 518 6.31 -0.13 23.23
C PHE A 518 7.41 -0.06 22.17
N GLY A 519 7.07 -0.02 20.89
CA GLY A 519 8.01 0.20 19.81
C GLY A 519 8.28 1.67 19.49
N HIS A 520 7.57 2.58 20.13
CA HIS A 520 7.75 4.02 19.96
C HIS A 520 8.89 4.55 20.83
N ARG A 521 9.78 5.34 20.24
CA ARG A 521 10.83 6.06 20.97
C ARG A 521 10.53 7.54 21.07
N THR A 522 10.32 8.20 19.93
CA THR A 522 10.14 9.65 19.86
C THR A 522 9.17 10.05 18.75
N GLY A 523 8.64 11.26 18.88
CA GLY A 523 7.77 11.88 17.88
C GLY A 523 6.36 12.09 18.40
N SER A 524 5.65 13.02 17.79
CA SER A 524 4.30 13.45 18.21
C SER A 524 3.26 12.35 18.07
N ASN A 525 3.37 11.53 17.02
CA ASN A 525 2.46 10.43 16.76
C ASN A 525 3.18 9.09 16.82
N THR A 526 2.52 8.05 17.33
CA THR A 526 2.96 6.66 17.20
C THR A 526 2.62 6.13 15.82
N HIS A 527 3.23 5.02 15.41
CA HIS A 527 2.63 4.19 14.36
C HIS A 527 1.24 3.73 14.80
N ASN A 528 0.51 3.08 13.95
CA ASN A 528 -0.88 2.75 14.16
C ASN A 528 -1.14 1.26 13.90
N VAL A 529 -2.20 0.74 14.50
CA VAL A 529 -2.78 -0.55 14.12
C VAL A 529 -3.86 -0.26 13.09
N SER A 530 -3.55 -0.51 11.82
CA SER A 530 -4.50 -0.28 10.74
C SER A 530 -5.53 -1.40 10.69
N ALA A 531 -6.81 -1.03 10.65
CA ALA A 531 -7.90 -1.98 10.55
C ALA A 531 -9.08 -1.37 9.80
N THR A 532 -9.87 -2.25 9.18
CA THR A 532 -11.17 -1.91 8.59
C THR A 532 -12.27 -2.53 9.44
N ILE A 533 -13.16 -1.69 9.92
CA ILE A 533 -14.26 -2.07 10.80
C ILE A 533 -15.53 -2.17 9.96
N SER A 534 -16.10 -3.36 9.83
CA SER A 534 -17.39 -3.58 9.17
C SER A 534 -18.51 -3.31 10.15
N VAL A 535 -19.42 -2.41 9.82
CA VAL A 535 -20.47 -1.91 10.72
C VAL A 535 -21.85 -2.20 10.13
N ARG A 536 -22.68 -2.95 10.87
CA ARG A 536 -24.08 -3.17 10.51
C ARG A 536 -24.92 -1.95 10.87
N ASP A 537 -26.11 -1.83 10.26
CA ASP A 537 -27.00 -0.66 10.43
C ASP A 537 -27.29 -0.30 11.89
N HIS A 538 -27.44 -1.28 12.77
CA HIS A 538 -27.74 -1.06 14.19
C HIS A 538 -26.49 -0.83 15.07
N GLU A 539 -25.27 -0.90 14.50
CA GLU A 539 -24.02 -0.86 15.26
C GLU A 539 -23.30 0.50 15.20
N TRP A 540 -23.73 1.41 14.31
CA TRP A 540 -23.03 2.68 14.08
C TRP A 540 -22.87 3.53 15.35
N SER A 541 -23.91 3.60 16.16
CA SER A 541 -23.87 4.37 17.41
C SER A 541 -22.84 3.81 18.40
N ALA A 542 -22.82 2.50 18.59
CA ALA A 542 -21.89 1.83 19.50
C ALA A 542 -20.43 2.00 19.03
N VAL A 543 -20.19 1.86 17.73
CA VAL A 543 -18.86 2.02 17.13
C VAL A 543 -18.39 3.47 17.27
N GLY A 544 -19.25 4.44 16.97
CA GLY A 544 -18.93 5.86 17.11
C GLY A 544 -18.58 6.26 18.55
N ASN A 545 -19.35 5.76 19.50
CA ASN A 545 -19.09 5.98 20.93
C ASN A 545 -17.76 5.37 21.36
N TRP A 546 -17.48 4.15 20.93
CA TRP A 546 -16.18 3.51 21.21
C TRP A 546 -15.02 4.32 20.63
N MET A 547 -15.13 4.76 19.41
CA MET A 547 -14.08 5.52 18.72
C MET A 547 -13.83 6.87 19.42
N TRP A 548 -14.84 7.52 19.91
CA TRP A 548 -14.67 8.74 20.69
C TRP A 548 -14.02 8.46 22.06
N GLU A 549 -14.53 7.51 22.81
CA GLU A 549 -14.04 7.18 24.15
C GLU A 549 -12.61 6.64 24.13
N ASN A 550 -12.21 5.97 23.05
CA ASN A 550 -10.89 5.35 22.91
C ASN A 550 -9.99 6.08 21.91
N LYS A 551 -10.22 7.36 21.66
CA LYS A 551 -9.45 8.15 20.68
C LYS A 551 -7.94 8.22 20.94
N ASP A 552 -7.47 7.85 22.12
CA ASP A 552 -6.05 7.82 22.47
C ASP A 552 -5.34 6.54 22.03
N TYR A 553 -6.07 5.56 21.50
CA TYR A 553 -5.53 4.22 21.17
C TYR A 553 -5.43 3.93 19.67
N TYR A 554 -5.74 4.90 18.84
CA TYR A 554 -5.59 4.78 17.39
C TYR A 554 -5.33 6.15 16.76
N ASN A 555 -4.71 6.16 15.57
CA ASN A 555 -4.58 7.36 14.74
C ASN A 555 -5.67 7.35 13.65
N GLY A 556 -5.73 6.29 12.87
CA GLY A 556 -6.72 6.14 11.81
C GLY A 556 -7.32 4.74 11.80
N LEU A 557 -8.63 4.68 11.61
CA LEU A 557 -9.38 3.44 11.39
C LEU A 557 -10.36 3.69 10.25
N SER A 558 -10.47 2.71 9.37
CA SER A 558 -11.47 2.73 8.30
C SER A 558 -12.74 2.04 8.76
N VAL A 559 -13.88 2.62 8.42
CA VAL A 559 -15.19 2.02 8.69
C VAL A 559 -15.91 1.80 7.36
N LEU A 560 -16.57 0.66 7.22
CA LEU A 560 -17.36 0.33 6.05
C LEU A 560 -18.70 -0.24 6.48
N PRO A 561 -19.78 0.05 5.75
CA PRO A 561 -21.03 -0.66 5.94
C PRO A 561 -20.81 -2.17 5.73
N TYR A 562 -21.43 -2.98 6.57
CA TYR A 562 -21.34 -4.44 6.44
C TYR A 562 -21.98 -4.88 5.12
N ALA A 563 -21.18 -5.56 4.28
CA ALA A 563 -21.66 -6.16 3.04
C ALA A 563 -21.86 -7.68 3.26
N GLY A 564 -23.09 -8.08 3.53
CA GLY A 564 -23.45 -9.49 3.74
C GLY A 564 -23.75 -10.26 2.45
N HIS A 565 -23.61 -9.66 1.28
CA HIS A 565 -23.98 -10.26 0.02
C HIS A 565 -22.79 -10.92 -0.67
N THR A 566 -22.91 -12.22 -0.93
CA THR A 566 -21.99 -12.92 -1.82
C THR A 566 -22.53 -12.84 -3.25
N TYR A 567 -21.63 -12.64 -4.20
CA TYR A 567 -21.91 -12.72 -5.64
C TYR A 567 -21.17 -13.93 -6.24
N LYS A 568 -21.57 -14.33 -7.44
CA LYS A 568 -20.93 -15.48 -8.10
C LYS A 568 -19.43 -15.28 -8.25
N GLN A 569 -18.68 -16.30 -7.84
CA GLN A 569 -17.21 -16.28 -7.88
C GLN A 569 -16.58 -15.12 -7.09
N ALA A 570 -17.17 -14.77 -5.95
CA ALA A 570 -16.57 -13.81 -5.02
C ALA A 570 -15.15 -14.27 -4.63
N PRO A 571 -14.23 -13.34 -4.34
CA PRO A 571 -12.86 -13.68 -3.90
C PRO A 571 -12.82 -14.61 -2.69
N PHE A 572 -13.81 -14.50 -1.79
CA PHE A 572 -14.02 -15.39 -0.66
C PHE A 572 -15.45 -15.90 -0.69
N GLU A 573 -15.62 -17.19 -0.58
CA GLU A 573 -16.94 -17.81 -0.50
C GLU A 573 -16.94 -18.92 0.54
N ASP A 574 -17.92 -18.87 1.47
CA ASP A 574 -18.09 -19.93 2.45
C ASP A 574 -18.37 -21.27 1.76
N CYS A 575 -17.83 -22.34 2.29
CA CYS A 575 -18.17 -23.68 1.84
C CYS A 575 -18.34 -24.62 3.04
N SER A 576 -18.98 -25.75 2.80
CA SER A 576 -19.11 -26.79 3.80
C SER A 576 -17.80 -27.54 3.99
N LYS A 577 -17.64 -28.22 5.13
CA LYS A 577 -16.52 -29.11 5.38
C LYS A 577 -16.42 -30.19 4.30
N GLU A 578 -17.56 -30.73 3.89
CA GLU A 578 -17.65 -31.78 2.86
C GLU A 578 -17.16 -31.26 1.51
N ASP A 579 -17.58 -30.07 1.09
CA ASP A 579 -17.11 -29.45 -0.15
C ASP A 579 -15.61 -29.13 -0.09
N TYR A 580 -15.14 -28.63 1.04
CA TYR A 580 -13.71 -28.39 1.26
C TYR A 580 -12.90 -29.69 1.10
N GLU A 581 -13.30 -30.76 1.76
CA GLU A 581 -12.62 -32.06 1.70
C GLU A 581 -12.63 -32.65 0.28
N ALA A 582 -13.76 -32.51 -0.42
CA ALA A 582 -13.88 -32.96 -1.81
C ALA A 582 -12.92 -32.19 -2.73
N MET A 583 -12.84 -30.88 -2.59
CA MET A 583 -11.89 -30.06 -3.37
C MET A 583 -10.45 -30.37 -2.99
N LEU A 584 -10.16 -30.51 -1.71
CA LEU A 584 -8.82 -30.82 -1.21
C LEU A 584 -8.28 -32.14 -1.78
N ALA A 585 -9.14 -33.14 -1.89
CA ALA A 585 -8.79 -34.47 -2.42
C ALA A 585 -8.34 -34.43 -3.90
N THR A 586 -8.74 -33.42 -4.65
CA THR A 586 -8.36 -33.25 -6.07
C THR A 586 -7.04 -32.52 -6.27
N LEU A 587 -6.51 -31.88 -5.23
CA LEU A 587 -5.32 -31.06 -5.34
C LEU A 587 -4.05 -31.90 -5.55
N LYS A 588 -3.19 -31.38 -6.42
CA LYS A 588 -1.85 -31.92 -6.71
C LYS A 588 -0.84 -30.80 -6.49
N ASN A 589 0.41 -31.16 -6.26
CA ASN A 589 1.49 -30.20 -6.21
C ASN A 589 1.59 -29.40 -7.50
N VAL A 590 1.60 -28.09 -7.39
CA VAL A 590 1.72 -27.16 -8.52
C VAL A 590 3.16 -26.66 -8.59
N ASP A 591 3.81 -26.90 -9.73
CA ASP A 591 5.17 -26.39 -9.98
C ASP A 591 5.11 -25.29 -11.05
N LEU A 592 5.07 -24.04 -10.58
CA LEU A 592 4.99 -22.88 -11.45
C LEU A 592 6.31 -22.56 -12.16
N SER A 593 7.43 -23.18 -11.76
CA SER A 593 8.72 -23.05 -12.46
C SER A 593 8.71 -23.68 -13.85
N LYS A 594 7.74 -24.55 -14.13
CA LYS A 594 7.55 -25.18 -15.43
C LYS A 594 6.79 -24.32 -16.44
N ILE A 595 6.26 -23.18 -16.01
CA ILE A 595 5.60 -22.24 -16.91
C ILE A 595 6.64 -21.59 -17.82
N VAL A 596 6.44 -21.70 -19.12
CA VAL A 596 7.28 -21.04 -20.13
C VAL A 596 6.59 -19.75 -20.57
N GLU A 597 7.23 -18.61 -20.33
CA GLU A 597 6.83 -17.31 -20.84
C GLU A 597 7.81 -16.88 -21.93
N VAL A 598 7.33 -16.74 -23.16
CA VAL A 598 8.15 -16.32 -24.30
C VAL A 598 8.56 -14.84 -24.17
N SER A 599 7.73 -14.04 -23.51
CA SER A 599 7.98 -12.64 -23.20
C SER A 599 7.52 -12.35 -21.77
N ASP A 600 7.98 -11.24 -21.20
CA ASP A 600 7.56 -10.82 -19.87
C ASP A 600 6.07 -10.46 -19.84
N GLU A 601 5.27 -11.29 -19.20
CA GLU A 601 3.82 -11.12 -19.04
C GLU A 601 3.45 -10.45 -17.71
N THR A 602 4.41 -9.91 -16.96
CA THR A 602 4.13 -9.27 -15.68
C THR A 602 3.11 -8.16 -15.84
N ASP A 603 2.01 -8.24 -15.10
CA ASP A 603 0.95 -7.25 -15.06
C ASP A 603 0.54 -6.99 -13.61
N LEU A 604 0.85 -5.80 -13.12
CA LEU A 604 0.53 -5.35 -11.77
C LEU A 604 -0.69 -4.42 -11.73
N SER A 605 -1.35 -4.20 -12.87
CA SER A 605 -2.52 -3.30 -12.96
C SER A 605 -3.72 -3.82 -12.16
N GLY A 606 -3.83 -5.12 -12.00
CA GLY A 606 -4.90 -5.75 -11.19
C GLY A 606 -4.64 -5.76 -9.69
N GLU A 607 -3.53 -5.22 -9.22
CA GLU A 607 -3.31 -5.05 -7.78
C GLU A 607 -4.28 -3.99 -7.25
N LEU A 608 -5.15 -4.42 -6.35
CA LEU A 608 -6.12 -3.55 -5.71
C LEU A 608 -5.43 -2.53 -4.82
N ALA A 609 -5.83 -1.26 -4.95
CA ALA A 609 -5.44 -0.26 -3.99
C ALA A 609 -6.09 -0.58 -2.64
N CYS A 610 -5.29 -0.60 -1.56
CA CYS A 610 -5.85 -0.66 -0.22
C CYS A 610 -6.69 0.59 -0.01
N ALA A 611 -7.98 0.48 -0.28
CA ALA A 611 -8.95 1.46 0.14
C ALA A 611 -9.32 1.08 1.57
N GLY A 612 -8.75 1.79 2.54
CA GLY A 612 -9.15 1.67 3.93
C GLY A 612 -9.13 0.24 4.49
N GLY A 613 -8.06 -0.54 4.23
CA GLY A 613 -7.92 -1.88 4.80
C GLY A 613 -8.67 -3.00 4.08
N ALA A 614 -9.57 -2.68 3.14
CA ALA A 614 -10.16 -3.68 2.27
C ALA A 614 -9.30 -3.81 1.01
N CYS A 615 -8.30 -4.67 1.06
CA CYS A 615 -7.43 -4.95 -0.08
C CYS A 615 -8.13 -5.65 -1.25
N GLU A 616 -9.44 -5.81 -1.20
CA GLU A 616 -10.18 -6.68 -2.12
C GLU A 616 -11.54 -6.13 -2.57
N ILE A 617 -11.73 -4.82 -2.59
CA ILE A 617 -12.92 -4.27 -3.26
C ILE A 617 -12.63 -4.29 -4.76
N THR A 618 -13.14 -5.31 -5.43
CA THR A 618 -13.30 -5.29 -6.88
C THR A 618 -14.32 -4.20 -7.20
N THR A 619 -13.87 -3.09 -7.77
CA THR A 619 -14.78 -2.19 -8.45
C THR A 619 -15.36 -2.95 -9.63
N VAL A 620 -16.66 -3.17 -9.60
CA VAL A 620 -17.45 -3.65 -10.73
C VAL A 620 -17.38 -2.64 -11.87
#